data_a71181f88653496c817ce5450b96882a
#
_entry.id   a71181f88653496c817ce5450b96882a
#
_cell.length_a   1.000
_cell.length_b   1.000
_cell.length_c   1.000
_cell.angle_alpha   90.00
_cell.angle_beta   90.00
_cell.angle_gamma   90.00
#
_symmetry.space_group_name_H-M   'P 1'
#
loop_
_entity.id
_entity.type
_entity.pdbx_description
1 polymer ?
#
loop_
_entity_poly.entity_id
_entity_poly.type
_entity_poly.pdbx_seq_one_letter_code
_entity_poly.pdbx_strand_id
1 'polypeptide(L)'
;VNARTGDTDGAFNYLDVRYSESARPYTDYPNQLTAHLTREYLPGYRGSKLLDLGSGRGEFLHGFATLGFDAVGVDRSRPSAPKFTERVLEADYERGGLPFANNEFSVLFSKSVFEHIFDIGSLLRECHRVLAPAGRMVTMVPDWSAQWRHFYDDWTHVRPFTLTGLRECIGSHGFDVREALRFRQLPLLWEHPYLSPLASAAALLPSPFKKSKFVRFSKEWMLLVVADKRP
;
A
#
# COMPACT_ATOMS: atom_id res chain seq x y z
N VAL A 1 -8.75 19.76 34.53
CA VAL A 1 -7.62 20.23 33.72
C VAL A 1 -8.01 20.03 32.27
N ASN A 2 -8.23 21.15 31.57
CA ASN A 2 -8.81 21.22 30.22
C ASN A 2 -7.99 20.44 29.18
N ALA A 3 -8.66 19.53 28.48
CA ALA A 3 -8.19 19.00 27.21
C ALA A 3 -8.13 20.16 26.19
N ARG A 4 -6.95 20.54 25.76
CA ARG A 4 -6.76 21.44 24.63
C ARG A 4 -7.15 20.65 23.37
N THR A 5 -8.31 20.96 22.82
CA THR A 5 -8.63 20.72 21.42
C THR A 5 -7.60 21.49 20.60
N GLY A 6 -6.65 20.76 19.99
CA GLY A 6 -5.67 21.38 19.10
C GLY A 6 -6.39 21.87 17.85
N ASP A 7 -6.60 23.17 17.78
CA ASP A 7 -6.92 23.92 16.57
C ASP A 7 -5.79 23.65 15.55
N THR A 8 -6.06 22.87 14.51
CA THR A 8 -5.20 22.75 13.33
C THR A 8 -5.58 23.82 12.32
N ASP A 9 -5.46 25.09 12.74
CA ASP A 9 -5.57 26.22 11.83
C ASP A 9 -4.45 26.13 10.78
N GLY A 10 -4.82 25.85 9.54
CA GLY A 10 -3.97 26.05 8.35
C GLY A 10 -2.97 24.95 7.99
N ALA A 11 -3.03 23.76 8.58
CA ALA A 11 -2.20 22.66 8.16
C ALA A 11 -2.64 22.14 6.78
N PHE A 12 -1.78 22.28 5.76
CA PHE A 12 -2.02 21.71 4.45
C PHE A 12 -2.23 20.20 4.57
N ASN A 13 -3.38 19.72 4.10
CA ASN A 13 -3.64 18.30 4.03
C ASN A 13 -2.69 17.68 2.99
N TYR A 14 -1.86 16.74 3.42
CA TYR A 14 -0.87 16.05 2.58
C TYR A 14 -1.52 15.43 1.33
N LEU A 15 -2.71 14.82 1.49
CA LEU A 15 -3.43 14.19 0.39
C LEU A 15 -3.89 15.22 -0.65
N ASP A 16 -4.37 16.39 -0.22
CA ASP A 16 -4.85 17.43 -1.13
C ASP A 16 -3.70 18.09 -1.91
N VAL A 17 -2.51 18.16 -1.33
CA VAL A 17 -1.34 18.72 -2.00
C VAL A 17 -0.68 17.70 -2.93
N ARG A 18 -0.34 16.52 -2.42
CA ARG A 18 0.47 15.54 -3.15
C ARG A 18 -0.35 14.62 -4.05
N TYR A 19 -1.60 14.41 -3.70
CA TYR A 19 -2.52 13.49 -4.37
C TYR A 19 -3.74 14.20 -4.94
N SER A 20 -3.68 15.54 -5.16
CA SER A 20 -4.73 16.25 -5.89
C SER A 20 -4.95 15.62 -7.26
N GLU A 21 -6.17 15.70 -7.79
CA GLU A 21 -6.50 15.15 -9.11
C GLU A 21 -5.69 15.81 -10.23
N SER A 22 -5.34 17.09 -10.08
CA SER A 22 -4.47 17.81 -11.02
C SER A 22 -3.03 17.29 -11.03
N ALA A 23 -2.49 16.92 -9.87
CA ALA A 23 -1.12 16.38 -9.72
C ALA A 23 -1.05 14.89 -10.07
N ARG A 24 -2.07 14.14 -9.66
CA ARG A 24 -2.20 12.69 -9.88
C ARG A 24 -3.63 12.33 -10.31
N PRO A 25 -3.94 12.40 -11.61
CA PRO A 25 -5.26 12.03 -12.13
C PRO A 25 -5.63 10.61 -11.76
N TYR A 26 -6.92 10.38 -11.51
CA TYR A 26 -7.45 9.03 -11.30
C TYR A 26 -7.21 8.16 -12.54
N THR A 27 -6.85 6.91 -12.31
CA THR A 27 -6.59 5.93 -13.38
C THR A 27 -7.26 4.62 -13.05
N ASP A 28 -7.30 3.69 -14.01
CA ASP A 28 -7.80 2.35 -13.78
C ASP A 28 -6.79 1.41 -13.10
N TYR A 29 -5.56 1.88 -12.87
CA TYR A 29 -4.50 1.08 -12.27
C TYR A 29 -4.86 0.46 -10.91
N PRO A 30 -5.52 1.16 -9.97
CA PRO A 30 -5.95 0.56 -8.71
C PRO A 30 -6.89 -0.62 -8.89
N ASN A 31 -7.87 -0.53 -9.80
CA ASN A 31 -8.78 -1.64 -10.09
C ASN A 31 -8.04 -2.84 -10.68
N GLN A 32 -7.14 -2.61 -11.63
CA GLN A 32 -6.32 -3.67 -12.23
C GLN A 32 -5.41 -4.33 -11.19
N LEU A 33 -4.79 -3.54 -10.30
CA LEU A 33 -3.92 -4.09 -9.26
C LEU A 33 -4.74 -4.91 -8.24
N THR A 34 -5.85 -4.39 -7.73
CA THR A 34 -6.69 -5.13 -6.77
C THR A 34 -7.25 -6.41 -7.36
N ALA A 35 -7.65 -6.40 -8.65
CA ALA A 35 -8.08 -7.60 -9.37
C ALA A 35 -6.95 -8.64 -9.48
N HIS A 36 -5.74 -8.19 -9.85
CA HIS A 36 -4.57 -9.06 -9.92
C HIS A 36 -4.22 -9.65 -8.54
N LEU A 37 -4.10 -8.82 -7.51
CA LEU A 37 -3.79 -9.27 -6.15
C LEU A 37 -4.85 -10.24 -5.61
N THR A 38 -6.13 -9.98 -5.88
CA THR A 38 -7.22 -10.86 -5.47
C THR A 38 -7.11 -12.23 -6.13
N ARG A 39 -6.81 -12.27 -7.43
CA ARG A 39 -6.69 -13.51 -8.19
C ARG A 39 -5.50 -14.35 -7.73
N GLU A 40 -4.34 -13.71 -7.57
CA GLU A 40 -3.08 -14.43 -7.33
C GLU A 40 -2.84 -14.74 -5.85
N TYR A 41 -3.18 -13.80 -4.96
CA TYR A 41 -2.76 -13.88 -3.56
C TYR A 41 -3.91 -13.98 -2.55
N LEU A 42 -5.15 -13.71 -2.96
CA LEU A 42 -6.33 -13.74 -2.09
C LEU A 42 -7.42 -14.70 -2.60
N PRO A 43 -7.07 -15.89 -3.15
CA PRO A 43 -8.09 -16.85 -3.54
C PRO A 43 -8.89 -17.28 -2.30
N GLY A 44 -10.23 -17.24 -2.41
CA GLY A 44 -11.12 -17.64 -1.30
C GLY A 44 -11.41 -16.57 -0.25
N TYR A 45 -10.81 -15.36 -0.34
CA TYR A 45 -11.06 -14.28 0.63
C TYR A 45 -12.21 -13.32 0.22
N ARG A 46 -12.80 -13.47 -0.97
CA ARG A 46 -13.95 -12.63 -1.37
C ARG A 46 -15.10 -12.79 -0.36
N GLY A 47 -15.76 -11.69 -0.04
CA GLY A 47 -16.82 -11.65 0.98
C GLY A 47 -16.31 -11.48 2.41
N SER A 48 -15.00 -11.55 2.64
CA SER A 48 -14.43 -11.34 3.97
C SER A 48 -14.11 -9.87 4.24
N LYS A 49 -13.89 -9.55 5.53
CA LYS A 49 -13.45 -8.21 5.93
C LYS A 49 -12.01 -7.94 5.51
N LEU A 50 -11.80 -6.80 4.83
CA LEU A 50 -10.50 -6.32 4.39
C LEU A 50 -10.21 -4.93 4.97
N LEU A 51 -9.02 -4.77 5.54
CA LEU A 51 -8.48 -3.48 5.94
C LEU A 51 -7.52 -2.97 4.87
N ASP A 52 -7.76 -1.76 4.35
CA ASP A 52 -6.82 -0.98 3.54
C ASP A 52 -6.10 0.01 4.45
N LEU A 53 -4.88 -0.35 4.87
CA LEU A 53 -4.03 0.45 5.75
C LEU A 53 -3.28 1.50 4.93
N GLY A 54 -3.52 2.78 5.24
CA GLY A 54 -3.03 3.91 4.46
C GLY A 54 -3.81 4.07 3.16
N SER A 55 -5.15 4.05 3.25
CA SER A 55 -6.05 4.03 2.10
C SER A 55 -6.01 5.29 1.23
N GLY A 56 -5.40 6.38 1.71
CA GLY A 56 -5.25 7.63 0.97
C GLY A 56 -6.57 8.14 0.40
N ARG A 57 -6.65 8.28 -0.93
CA ARG A 57 -7.87 8.71 -1.63
C ARG A 57 -8.93 7.61 -1.79
N GLY A 58 -8.69 6.40 -1.30
CA GLY A 58 -9.62 5.28 -1.35
C GLY A 58 -9.67 4.51 -2.67
N GLU A 59 -8.72 4.71 -3.59
CA GLU A 59 -8.75 4.08 -4.93
C GLU A 59 -8.61 2.56 -4.85
N PHE A 60 -7.70 2.04 -4.02
CA PHE A 60 -7.52 0.60 -3.82
C PHE A 60 -8.64 0.02 -2.96
N LEU A 61 -9.06 0.75 -1.93
CA LEU A 61 -10.21 0.40 -1.10
C LEU A 61 -11.46 0.16 -1.98
N HIS A 62 -11.77 1.11 -2.88
CA HIS A 62 -12.85 0.99 -3.85
C HIS A 62 -12.68 -0.24 -4.76
N GLY A 63 -11.47 -0.46 -5.25
CA GLY A 63 -11.16 -1.63 -6.08
C GLY A 63 -11.45 -2.94 -5.37
N PHE A 64 -11.09 -3.10 -4.09
CA PHE A 64 -11.43 -4.29 -3.31
C PHE A 64 -12.93 -4.39 -3.01
N ALA A 65 -13.60 -3.28 -2.68
CA ALA A 65 -15.04 -3.27 -2.45
C ALA A 65 -15.82 -3.74 -3.69
N THR A 66 -15.43 -3.29 -4.89
CA THR A 66 -16.06 -3.73 -6.16
C THR A 66 -15.83 -5.22 -6.46
N LEU A 67 -14.78 -5.82 -5.91
CA LEU A 67 -14.50 -7.25 -6.00
C LEU A 67 -15.24 -8.10 -4.96
N GLY A 68 -16.06 -7.44 -4.12
CA GLY A 68 -16.92 -8.10 -3.15
C GLY A 68 -16.33 -8.29 -1.76
N PHE A 69 -15.24 -7.57 -1.41
CA PHE A 69 -14.77 -7.52 -0.03
C PHE A 69 -15.62 -6.56 0.83
N ASP A 70 -15.80 -6.88 2.11
CA ASP A 70 -16.26 -5.93 3.12
C ASP A 70 -15.06 -5.05 3.53
N ALA A 71 -14.80 -4.03 2.71
CA ALA A 71 -13.57 -3.26 2.77
C ALA A 71 -13.72 -1.99 3.62
N VAL A 72 -12.78 -1.77 4.53
CA VAL A 72 -12.66 -0.58 5.39
C VAL A 72 -11.26 -0.02 5.25
N GLY A 73 -11.16 1.30 5.10
CA GLY A 73 -9.89 2.02 5.04
C GLY A 73 -9.53 2.67 6.37
N VAL A 74 -8.23 2.85 6.60
CA VAL A 74 -7.71 3.74 7.63
C VAL A 74 -6.57 4.56 7.07
N ASP A 75 -6.56 5.87 7.35
CA ASP A 75 -5.46 6.76 6.97
C ASP A 75 -5.23 7.82 8.06
N ARG A 76 -4.07 8.45 8.06
CA ARG A 76 -3.74 9.56 8.98
C ARG A 76 -4.45 10.85 8.61
N SER A 77 -4.91 10.96 7.38
CA SER A 77 -5.70 12.09 6.89
C SER A 77 -6.71 11.60 5.85
N ARG A 78 -7.74 12.42 5.63
CA ARG A 78 -8.75 12.16 4.59
C ARG A 78 -8.70 13.26 3.54
N PRO A 79 -8.95 12.95 2.25
CA PRO A 79 -9.07 13.99 1.25
C PRO A 79 -10.25 14.90 1.57
N SER A 80 -10.09 16.21 1.34
CA SER A 80 -11.15 17.19 1.58
C SER A 80 -12.39 16.96 0.70
N ALA A 81 -12.20 16.37 -0.50
CA ALA A 81 -13.26 15.98 -1.43
C ALA A 81 -13.09 14.51 -1.86
N PRO A 82 -13.57 13.54 -1.06
CA PRO A 82 -13.45 12.13 -1.39
C PRO A 82 -14.30 11.79 -2.63
N LYS A 83 -13.71 11.06 -3.58
CA LYS A 83 -14.39 10.57 -4.77
C LYS A 83 -15.17 9.28 -4.51
N PHE A 84 -14.68 8.47 -3.59
CA PHE A 84 -15.22 7.16 -3.26
C PHE A 84 -15.97 7.22 -1.92
N THR A 85 -17.00 6.39 -1.78
CA THR A 85 -17.95 6.42 -0.65
C THR A 85 -17.66 5.37 0.41
N GLU A 86 -16.65 4.53 0.20
CA GLU A 86 -16.24 3.51 1.14
C GLU A 86 -15.85 4.09 2.51
N ARG A 87 -16.05 3.32 3.54
CA ARG A 87 -15.75 3.73 4.91
C ARG A 87 -14.25 3.88 5.13
N VAL A 88 -13.79 5.10 5.36
CA VAL A 88 -12.43 5.42 5.79
C VAL A 88 -12.46 6.03 7.18
N LEU A 89 -11.66 5.49 8.09
CA LEU A 89 -11.42 6.04 9.42
C LEU A 89 -10.15 6.88 9.40
N GLU A 90 -10.19 8.05 10.05
CA GLU A 90 -8.99 8.84 10.26
C GLU A 90 -8.38 8.47 11.61
N ALA A 91 -7.12 8.05 11.61
CA ALA A 91 -6.40 7.69 12.82
C ALA A 91 -4.88 7.83 12.64
N ASP A 92 -4.21 8.36 13.66
CA ASP A 92 -2.75 8.31 13.75
C ASP A 92 -2.32 6.94 14.31
N TYR A 93 -2.28 5.96 13.42
CA TYR A 93 -1.95 4.58 13.77
C TYR A 93 -0.47 4.37 14.17
N GLU A 94 0.38 5.37 14.00
CA GLU A 94 1.76 5.31 14.50
C GLU A 94 1.83 5.65 16.00
N ARG A 95 0.95 6.52 16.49
CA ARG A 95 0.91 6.94 17.90
C ARG A 95 -0.20 6.30 18.72
N GLY A 96 -1.37 6.12 18.11
CA GLY A 96 -2.58 5.66 18.80
C GLY A 96 -2.95 4.19 18.52
N GLY A 97 -2.23 3.51 17.64
CA GLY A 97 -2.61 2.17 17.16
C GLY A 97 -3.77 2.19 16.17
N LEU A 98 -4.17 1.00 15.71
CA LEU A 98 -5.29 0.84 14.78
C LEU A 98 -6.64 0.84 15.53
N PRO A 99 -7.64 1.65 15.11
CA PRO A 99 -8.92 1.81 15.80
C PRO A 99 -9.89 0.64 15.53
N PHE A 100 -9.39 -0.58 15.60
CA PHE A 100 -10.13 -1.81 15.30
C PHE A 100 -9.95 -2.86 16.40
N ALA A 101 -10.90 -3.78 16.48
CA ALA A 101 -10.84 -4.88 17.43
C ALA A 101 -9.75 -5.90 17.07
N ASN A 102 -9.37 -6.74 18.06
CA ASN A 102 -8.48 -7.86 17.79
C ASN A 102 -9.17 -8.85 16.84
N ASN A 103 -8.40 -9.41 15.91
CA ASN A 103 -8.86 -10.46 15.00
C ASN A 103 -10.07 -10.06 14.13
N GLU A 104 -10.19 -8.79 13.80
CA GLU A 104 -11.35 -8.28 13.06
C GLU A 104 -11.29 -8.54 11.56
N PHE A 105 -10.10 -8.57 10.95
CA PHE A 105 -9.93 -8.63 9.50
C PHE A 105 -9.32 -9.95 9.05
N SER A 106 -9.88 -10.53 7.98
CA SER A 106 -9.29 -11.69 7.31
C SER A 106 -8.15 -11.31 6.36
N VAL A 107 -8.20 -10.06 5.83
CA VAL A 107 -7.19 -9.52 4.93
C VAL A 107 -6.76 -8.14 5.39
N LEU A 108 -5.46 -7.87 5.34
CA LEU A 108 -4.88 -6.55 5.46
C LEU A 108 -4.09 -6.24 4.19
N PHE A 109 -4.45 -5.17 3.52
CA PHE A 109 -3.70 -4.62 2.40
C PHE A 109 -3.00 -3.34 2.82
N SER A 110 -1.79 -3.11 2.32
CA SER A 110 -1.07 -1.85 2.53
C SER A 110 -0.17 -1.57 1.33
N LYS A 111 -0.25 -0.38 0.78
CA LYS A 111 0.62 0.04 -0.32
C LYS A 111 1.16 1.43 -0.09
N SER A 112 2.50 1.55 -0.11
CA SER A 112 3.22 2.83 0.09
C SER A 112 2.88 3.48 1.43
N VAL A 113 3.07 2.71 2.52
CA VAL A 113 2.85 3.15 3.90
C VAL A 113 4.09 2.89 4.76
N PHE A 114 4.64 1.68 4.74
CA PHE A 114 5.71 1.27 5.66
C PHE A 114 6.97 2.11 5.53
N GLU A 115 7.25 2.65 4.33
CA GLU A 115 8.36 3.57 4.09
C GLU A 115 8.25 4.91 4.83
N HIS A 116 7.03 5.27 5.28
CA HIS A 116 6.75 6.50 6.03
C HIS A 116 6.77 6.31 7.55
N ILE A 117 6.93 5.09 8.06
CA ILE A 117 6.75 4.73 9.47
C ILE A 117 8.07 4.69 10.20
N PHE A 118 8.20 5.48 11.27
CA PHE A 118 9.39 5.47 12.14
C PHE A 118 9.47 4.20 12.99
N ASP A 119 8.37 3.84 13.68
CA ASP A 119 8.28 2.60 14.48
C ASP A 119 7.48 1.52 13.75
N ILE A 120 8.12 0.91 12.75
CA ILE A 120 7.51 -0.17 11.98
C ILE A 120 7.17 -1.38 12.85
N GLY A 121 7.91 -1.62 13.94
CA GLY A 121 7.65 -2.73 14.84
C GLY A 121 6.33 -2.58 15.57
N SER A 122 6.01 -1.38 16.05
CA SER A 122 4.70 -1.09 16.65
C SER A 122 3.57 -1.24 15.65
N LEU A 123 3.72 -0.73 14.43
CA LEU A 123 2.70 -0.90 13.39
C LEU A 123 2.49 -2.38 13.02
N LEU A 124 3.54 -3.17 12.88
CA LEU A 124 3.42 -4.60 12.57
C LEU A 124 2.74 -5.38 13.70
N ARG A 125 2.96 -5.03 14.97
CA ARG A 125 2.21 -5.61 16.10
C ARG A 125 0.72 -5.29 16.00
N GLU A 126 0.36 -4.07 15.64
CA GLU A 126 -1.03 -3.67 15.41
C GLU A 126 -1.65 -4.40 14.21
N CYS A 127 -0.93 -4.50 13.08
CA CYS A 127 -1.36 -5.31 11.94
C CYS A 127 -1.63 -6.77 12.37
N HIS A 128 -0.72 -7.35 13.17
CA HIS A 128 -0.90 -8.70 13.70
C HIS A 128 -2.10 -8.78 14.64
N ARG A 129 -2.32 -7.78 15.50
CA ARG A 129 -3.44 -7.75 16.44
C ARG A 129 -4.79 -7.75 15.74
N VAL A 130 -4.95 -6.90 14.71
CA VAL A 130 -6.24 -6.72 14.01
C VAL A 130 -6.55 -7.83 13.01
N LEU A 131 -5.53 -8.55 12.50
CA LEU A 131 -5.75 -9.70 11.64
C LEU A 131 -6.29 -10.89 12.42
N ALA A 132 -7.27 -11.58 11.83
CA ALA A 132 -7.79 -12.85 12.35
C ALA A 132 -6.72 -13.94 12.32
N PRO A 133 -6.84 -15.02 13.12
CA PRO A 133 -5.99 -16.20 12.97
C PRO A 133 -5.97 -16.70 11.52
N ALA A 134 -4.80 -16.98 10.99
CA ALA A 134 -4.57 -17.31 9.58
C ALA A 134 -4.99 -16.21 8.58
N GLY A 135 -5.25 -15.01 9.07
CA GLY A 135 -5.50 -13.84 8.21
C GLY A 135 -4.26 -13.47 7.42
N ARG A 136 -4.47 -12.89 6.26
CA ARG A 136 -3.41 -12.60 5.26
C ARG A 136 -3.12 -11.11 5.15
N MET A 137 -1.85 -10.77 5.20
CA MET A 137 -1.35 -9.44 4.88
C MET A 137 -0.71 -9.44 3.49
N VAL A 138 -1.07 -8.45 2.68
CA VAL A 138 -0.43 -8.14 1.40
C VAL A 138 0.11 -6.72 1.49
N THR A 139 1.42 -6.56 1.48
CA THR A 139 2.04 -5.24 1.57
C THR A 139 2.95 -4.94 0.39
N MET A 140 2.96 -3.69 -0.04
CA MET A 140 3.79 -3.21 -1.13
C MET A 140 4.50 -1.92 -0.73
N VAL A 141 5.83 -1.89 -0.90
CA VAL A 141 6.67 -0.70 -0.65
C VAL A 141 7.61 -0.43 -1.82
N PRO A 142 8.11 0.79 -2.03
CA PRO A 142 9.12 1.07 -3.05
C PRO A 142 10.36 0.19 -2.87
N ASP A 143 10.86 -0.39 -3.96
CA ASP A 143 12.13 -1.10 -3.94
C ASP A 143 13.30 -0.11 -3.88
N TRP A 144 13.91 0.01 -2.70
CA TRP A 144 15.09 0.86 -2.50
C TRP A 144 16.20 0.56 -3.51
N SER A 145 16.45 -0.71 -3.80
CA SER A 145 17.53 -1.13 -4.70
C SER A 145 17.36 -0.59 -6.13
N ALA A 146 16.11 -0.34 -6.54
CA ALA A 146 15.79 0.19 -7.87
C ALA A 146 15.57 1.71 -7.88
N GLN A 147 15.19 2.29 -6.74
CA GLN A 147 14.71 3.67 -6.66
C GLN A 147 15.54 4.58 -5.74
N TRP A 148 16.72 4.15 -5.27
CA TRP A 148 17.53 4.87 -4.28
C TRP A 148 17.81 6.34 -4.63
N ARG A 149 17.92 6.68 -5.92
CA ARG A 149 18.18 8.06 -6.39
C ARG A 149 17.00 9.01 -6.20
N HIS A 150 15.78 8.46 -6.13
CA HIS A 150 14.52 9.22 -6.10
C HIS A 150 13.69 8.92 -4.85
N PHE A 151 14.18 8.05 -3.97
CA PHE A 151 13.43 7.61 -2.80
C PHE A 151 13.09 8.79 -1.88
N TYR A 152 14.06 9.66 -1.64
CA TYR A 152 13.90 10.85 -0.80
C TYR A 152 13.39 12.09 -1.56
N ASP A 153 12.97 11.97 -2.83
CA ASP A 153 12.17 13.00 -3.50
C ASP A 153 10.80 13.17 -2.83
N ASP A 154 10.37 12.14 -2.08
CA ASP A 154 9.33 12.25 -1.07
C ASP A 154 9.99 12.44 0.31
N TRP A 155 9.91 13.67 0.84
CA TRP A 155 10.53 14.04 2.11
C TRP A 155 9.94 13.30 3.32
N THR A 156 8.77 12.67 3.16
CA THR A 156 8.11 11.87 4.20
C THR A 156 8.61 10.44 4.26
N HIS A 157 9.45 10.00 3.31
CA HIS A 157 10.07 8.69 3.35
C HIS A 157 11.18 8.66 4.41
N VAL A 158 11.05 7.77 5.37
CA VAL A 158 12.00 7.63 6.48
C VAL A 158 12.68 6.27 6.51
N ARG A 159 12.10 5.25 5.85
CA ARG A 159 12.58 3.87 5.91
C ARG A 159 12.69 3.24 4.53
N PRO A 160 13.90 3.13 3.99
CA PRO A 160 14.14 2.36 2.77
C PRO A 160 14.09 0.85 3.06
N PHE A 161 13.45 0.09 2.17
CA PHE A 161 13.40 -1.36 2.25
C PHE A 161 14.09 -2.02 1.06
N THR A 162 14.86 -3.07 1.36
CA THR A 162 15.27 -4.10 0.40
C THR A 162 14.33 -5.30 0.55
N LEU A 163 14.32 -6.20 -0.44
CA LEU A 163 13.46 -7.39 -0.37
C LEU A 163 13.76 -8.26 0.85
N THR A 164 15.03 -8.50 1.12
CA THR A 164 15.47 -9.26 2.29
C THR A 164 15.05 -8.56 3.59
N GLY A 165 15.36 -7.27 3.71
CA GLY A 165 15.02 -6.50 4.92
C GLY A 165 13.52 -6.44 5.21
N LEU A 166 12.67 -6.26 4.18
CA LEU A 166 11.22 -6.26 4.35
C LEU A 166 10.71 -7.64 4.79
N ARG A 167 11.19 -8.72 4.14
CA ARG A 167 10.83 -10.10 4.48
C ARG A 167 11.19 -10.45 5.93
N GLU A 168 12.40 -10.13 6.35
CA GLU A 168 12.88 -10.39 7.72
C GLU A 168 12.13 -9.55 8.73
N CYS A 169 11.88 -8.28 8.44
CA CYS A 169 11.11 -7.38 9.29
C CYS A 169 9.71 -7.94 9.55
N ILE A 170 8.98 -8.33 8.53
CA ILE A 170 7.64 -8.91 8.66
C ILE A 170 7.70 -10.25 9.39
N GLY A 171 8.63 -11.13 9.00
CA GLY A 171 8.79 -12.45 9.61
C GLY A 171 9.12 -12.41 11.10
N SER A 172 9.87 -11.39 11.56
CA SER A 172 10.23 -11.23 12.98
C SER A 172 9.08 -10.71 13.87
N HIS A 173 7.97 -10.23 13.24
CA HIS A 173 6.81 -9.69 13.97
C HIS A 173 5.57 -10.60 13.93
N GLY A 174 5.77 -11.92 13.91
CA GLY A 174 4.66 -12.88 14.07
C GLY A 174 3.97 -13.28 12.77
N PHE A 175 4.59 -13.02 11.62
CA PHE A 175 4.06 -13.42 10.33
C PHE A 175 4.85 -14.57 9.71
N ASP A 176 4.15 -15.44 8.99
CA ASP A 176 4.73 -16.46 8.12
C ASP A 176 4.73 -15.96 6.68
N VAL A 177 5.90 -15.56 6.19
CA VAL A 177 6.04 -14.98 4.85
C VAL A 177 5.91 -16.09 3.81
N ARG A 178 4.78 -16.09 3.09
CA ARG A 178 4.48 -17.03 2.02
C ARG A 178 5.21 -16.68 0.74
N GLU A 179 5.24 -15.38 0.43
CA GLU A 179 5.88 -14.89 -0.77
C GLU A 179 6.52 -13.53 -0.54
N ALA A 180 7.68 -13.30 -1.15
CA ALA A 180 8.36 -12.03 -1.16
C ALA A 180 9.06 -11.86 -2.51
N LEU A 181 8.66 -10.85 -3.29
CA LEU A 181 9.17 -10.66 -4.64
C LEU A 181 9.29 -9.18 -5.03
N ARG A 182 10.09 -8.93 -6.06
CA ARG A 182 10.13 -7.63 -6.74
C ARG A 182 8.98 -7.56 -7.73
N PHE A 183 8.12 -6.59 -7.58
CA PHE A 183 6.90 -6.44 -8.35
C PHE A 183 6.98 -5.22 -9.26
N ARG A 184 6.75 -5.43 -10.56
CA ARG A 184 6.72 -4.34 -11.54
C ARG A 184 5.30 -3.83 -11.70
N GLN A 185 5.10 -2.53 -11.53
CA GLN A 185 3.78 -1.88 -11.58
C GLN A 185 3.26 -1.68 -13.00
N LEU A 186 3.40 -2.68 -13.87
CA LEU A 186 2.99 -2.65 -15.26
C LEU A 186 1.98 -3.77 -15.55
N PRO A 187 0.66 -3.47 -15.59
CA PRO A 187 -0.41 -4.46 -15.73
C PRO A 187 -0.24 -5.40 -16.92
N LEU A 188 0.28 -4.89 -18.04
CA LEU A 188 0.56 -5.71 -19.22
C LEU A 188 1.45 -6.92 -18.92
N LEU A 189 2.40 -6.79 -17.96
CA LEU A 189 3.29 -7.90 -17.59
C LEU A 189 2.64 -8.91 -16.66
N TRP A 190 1.57 -8.55 -15.97
CA TRP A 190 0.85 -9.47 -15.10
C TRP A 190 0.06 -10.51 -15.92
N GLU A 191 -0.42 -10.09 -17.09
CA GLU A 191 -1.11 -10.97 -18.04
C GLU A 191 -0.14 -11.63 -19.03
N HIS A 192 0.97 -10.95 -19.36
CA HIS A 192 1.94 -11.36 -20.37
C HIS A 192 3.37 -11.34 -19.80
N PRO A 193 3.72 -12.22 -18.86
CA PRO A 193 5.03 -12.21 -18.18
C PRO A 193 6.22 -12.44 -19.14
N TYR A 194 5.98 -13.08 -20.29
CA TYR A 194 6.99 -13.26 -21.34
C TYR A 194 7.49 -11.95 -21.98
N LEU A 195 6.78 -10.82 -21.79
CA LEU A 195 7.21 -9.50 -22.22
C LEU A 195 8.19 -8.82 -21.22
N SER A 196 8.51 -9.47 -20.12
CA SER A 196 9.41 -8.93 -19.09
C SER A 196 10.80 -8.53 -19.62
N PRO A 197 11.44 -9.26 -20.55
CA PRO A 197 12.72 -8.83 -21.14
C PRO A 197 12.59 -7.51 -21.92
N LEU A 198 11.50 -7.31 -22.66
CA LEU A 198 11.23 -6.07 -23.40
C LEU A 198 11.04 -4.89 -22.46
N ALA A 199 10.31 -5.09 -21.37
CA ALA A 199 10.15 -4.06 -20.34
C ALA A 199 11.48 -3.74 -19.64
N SER A 200 12.35 -4.73 -19.47
CA SER A 200 13.69 -4.52 -18.91
C SER A 200 14.58 -3.70 -19.84
N ALA A 201 14.53 -3.97 -21.14
CA ALA A 201 15.21 -3.16 -22.16
C ALA A 201 14.65 -1.73 -22.22
N ALA A 202 13.32 -1.57 -22.18
CA ALA A 202 12.67 -0.26 -22.15
C ALA A 202 13.04 0.56 -20.90
N ALA A 203 13.30 -0.11 -19.79
CA ALA A 203 13.75 0.56 -18.56
C ALA A 203 15.13 1.23 -18.69
N LEU A 204 15.95 0.85 -19.66
CA LEU A 204 17.26 1.46 -19.96
C LEU A 204 17.14 2.74 -20.81
N LEU A 205 15.98 2.98 -21.43
CA LEU A 205 15.79 4.16 -22.28
C LEU A 205 15.93 5.47 -21.51
N PRO A 206 16.57 6.50 -22.13
CA PRO A 206 16.78 7.78 -21.46
C PRO A 206 15.48 8.57 -21.23
N SER A 207 15.59 9.60 -20.40
CA SER A 207 14.48 10.42 -19.89
C SER A 207 13.47 10.96 -20.92
N PRO A 208 13.84 11.33 -22.19
CA PRO A 208 12.87 11.82 -23.15
C PRO A 208 11.72 10.86 -23.45
N PHE A 209 11.97 9.55 -23.32
CA PHE A 209 10.97 8.49 -23.54
C PHE A 209 10.04 8.26 -22.33
N LYS A 210 10.26 8.94 -21.19
CA LYS A 210 9.41 8.82 -19.97
C LYS A 210 7.96 9.25 -20.18
N LYS A 211 7.62 9.95 -21.28
CA LYS A 211 6.24 10.28 -21.64
C LYS A 211 5.40 9.04 -21.96
N SER A 212 6.04 7.94 -22.39
CA SER A 212 5.36 6.66 -22.55
C SER A 212 5.08 6.03 -21.18
N LYS A 213 3.83 5.69 -20.89
CA LYS A 213 3.42 4.96 -19.68
C LYS A 213 4.19 3.64 -19.54
N PHE A 214 4.42 2.93 -20.64
CA PHE A 214 5.17 1.68 -20.65
C PHE A 214 6.61 1.88 -20.14
N VAL A 215 7.34 2.86 -20.66
CA VAL A 215 8.73 3.16 -20.25
C VAL A 215 8.78 3.63 -18.79
N ARG A 216 7.83 4.45 -18.38
CA ARG A 216 7.75 4.94 -17.00
C ARG A 216 7.52 3.80 -16.01
N PHE A 217 6.48 3.03 -16.18
CA PHE A 217 6.13 1.92 -15.28
C PHE A 217 7.11 0.74 -15.36
N SER A 218 7.87 0.61 -16.45
CA SER A 218 8.96 -0.37 -16.53
C SER A 218 10.08 -0.12 -15.50
N LYS A 219 10.20 1.12 -15.00
CA LYS A 219 11.21 1.56 -14.02
C LYS A 219 10.70 1.53 -12.57
N GLU A 220 9.38 1.51 -12.37
CA GLU A 220 8.76 1.59 -11.06
C GLU A 220 8.63 0.18 -10.46
N TRP A 221 9.62 -0.19 -9.65
CA TRP A 221 9.63 -1.44 -8.91
C TRP A 221 9.10 -1.25 -7.50
N MET A 222 8.31 -2.19 -7.06
CA MET A 222 7.93 -2.35 -5.66
C MET A 222 8.40 -3.70 -5.12
N LEU A 223 8.51 -3.79 -3.83
CA LEU A 223 8.59 -5.04 -3.11
C LEU A 223 7.16 -5.42 -2.73
N LEU A 224 6.77 -6.63 -3.05
CA LEU A 224 5.51 -7.24 -2.65
C LEU A 224 5.82 -8.35 -1.65
N VAL A 225 5.16 -8.31 -0.49
CA VAL A 225 5.20 -9.40 0.49
C VAL A 225 3.79 -9.85 0.80
N VAL A 226 3.58 -11.17 0.75
CA VAL A 226 2.37 -11.86 1.19
C VAL A 226 2.72 -12.70 2.41
N ALA A 227 2.03 -12.47 3.50
CA ALA A 227 2.32 -13.15 4.76
C ALA A 227 1.04 -13.48 5.52
N ASP A 228 1.01 -14.64 6.15
CA ASP A 228 -0.11 -15.07 7.00
C ASP A 228 0.24 -14.83 8.47
N LYS A 229 -0.77 -14.42 9.24
CA LYS A 229 -0.63 -14.31 10.70
C LYS A 229 -0.31 -15.68 11.30
N ARG A 230 0.79 -15.77 12.06
CA ARG A 230 1.06 -16.97 12.86
C ARG A 230 0.03 -17.10 13.97
N PRO A 231 -0.31 -18.34 14.35
CA PRO A 231 -1.18 -18.62 15.50
C PRO A 231 -0.75 -17.92 16.78
#